data_f1818510b0edf478ab6b900ce6b2b203
#
_entry.id   f1818510b0edf478ab6b900ce6b2b203
#
_cell.length_a   1.000
_cell.length_b   1.000
_cell.length_c   1.000
_cell.angle_alpha   90.00
_cell.angle_beta   90.00
_cell.angle_gamma   90.00
#
_symmetry.space_group_name_H-M   'P 1'
#
loop_
_entity.id
_entity.type
_entity.pdbx_description
1 polymer ?
#
loop_
_entity_poly.entity_id
_entity_poly.type
_entity_poly.pdbx_seq_one_letter_code
_entity_poly.pdbx_strand_id
1 'polypeptide(L)'
;MLPETLYVKEALTLKPLKNIFYPQGQFGFFAEKETQQFRVADYTKWLLIRVFVAAVIFVAILVPVVKYLMLIYEGREITTGQAVIFIVQSLTTTGYGELLPFDSFAMIALTILLMVAGVFMIFMIAGTLMASLVESRLTPRAPTFTRQNNHVVFTSFTEAVIRTIDLLERHSVPYVVAVENQPQAVELMRRKINVVCADPKYDEGLVRLNVKTARLVVVTSADTENINIILGISNIKDTPVLAMMENEKRAELAYAAGAKQVVTLEETLGKQLVDWITADASPTRFLDLLNVEVSPEILAQLKPSIIHVGANSKFCGKSIGDTKLRSKTGATVAAVWNENGEIFTPSATTIMSESTLLVLGPHDNVDRLASLMGGPGPGGHVVLIGAGRVGQEAGKSLNRAGIKPYVIDVLEKNLFFDGKLIVGDATKPHVLQEVKINEADTLIVTINNDSLNIFIVLASSLLNPDVDVMARAVHVDAIDRLHQAGANHVLSESILGFQLLQIAMVEMGVLPKMSGYTVRELTWQKEPVAIRELQQLNSGEYKIICIVKDCKAIEPSLNYTLRKGERIVVFGSPKNLDKLSQR
;
A
#
# COMPACT_ATOMS: atom_id res chain seq x y z
N MET A 1 30.89 52.06 14.30
CA MET A 1 32.04 52.01 13.34
C MET A 1 32.12 50.57 12.84
N LEU A 2 31.61 50.39 11.63
CA LEU A 2 31.91 49.25 10.77
C LEU A 2 33.36 49.34 10.25
N PRO A 3 33.99 48.26 9.82
CA PRO A 3 33.99 48.05 8.37
C PRO A 3 33.66 46.61 7.92
N GLU A 4 33.09 46.69 6.73
CA GLU A 4 32.75 45.72 5.73
C GLU A 4 33.89 44.86 5.19
N THR A 5 33.43 43.78 4.56
CA THR A 5 33.98 43.07 3.37
C THR A 5 35.15 42.13 3.55
N LEU A 6 34.84 40.84 3.31
CA LEU A 6 35.57 40.02 2.36
C LEU A 6 34.69 38.86 1.86
N TYR A 7 34.13 39.03 0.66
CA TYR A 7 33.58 37.94 -0.14
C TYR A 7 34.72 37.09 -0.67
N VAL A 8 34.77 35.82 -0.31
CA VAL A 8 35.51 34.80 -1.06
C VAL A 8 34.51 33.86 -1.71
N LYS A 9 34.43 33.99 -3.04
CA LYS A 9 33.82 33.00 -3.91
C LYS A 9 34.63 31.71 -3.83
N GLU A 10 34.13 30.69 -3.21
CA GLU A 10 34.46 29.32 -3.54
C GLU A 10 33.22 28.61 -4.06
N ALA A 11 33.28 28.33 -5.34
CA ALA A 11 32.30 27.50 -6.02
C ALA A 11 32.39 26.06 -5.51
N LEU A 12 31.63 25.74 -4.48
CA LEU A 12 31.36 24.36 -4.07
C LEU A 12 30.43 23.73 -5.12
N THR A 13 31.04 22.93 -5.98
CA THR A 13 30.31 21.95 -6.80
C THR A 13 29.53 21.00 -5.91
N LEU A 14 28.25 21.29 -5.71
CA LEU A 14 27.31 20.39 -5.10
C LEU A 14 27.17 19.15 -5.99
N LYS A 15 27.89 18.09 -5.65
CA LYS A 15 27.51 16.74 -6.06
C LYS A 15 26.10 16.47 -5.52
N PRO A 16 25.16 15.97 -6.32
CA PRO A 16 23.79 15.79 -5.87
C PRO A 16 23.76 14.74 -4.75
N LEU A 17 23.25 15.14 -3.60
CA LEU A 17 22.86 14.29 -2.45
C LEU A 17 21.67 13.38 -2.84
N LYS A 18 21.83 12.54 -3.86
CA LYS A 18 20.80 11.61 -4.32
C LYS A 18 20.84 10.24 -3.64
N ASN A 19 21.82 9.98 -2.76
CA ASN A 19 22.06 8.63 -2.23
C ASN A 19 21.83 8.45 -0.72
N ILE A 20 21.21 9.43 -0.03
CA ILE A 20 21.06 9.34 1.44
C ILE A 20 19.64 8.95 1.90
N PHE A 21 18.63 8.97 1.04
CA PHE A 21 17.23 8.78 1.46
C PHE A 21 16.44 7.62 0.84
N TYR A 22 17.08 6.69 0.11
CA TYR A 22 16.38 5.51 -0.38
C TYR A 22 17.16 4.24 -0.04
N PRO A 23 16.58 3.29 0.70
CA PRO A 23 17.17 1.96 0.82
C PRO A 23 17.16 1.31 -0.57
N GLN A 24 18.35 0.99 -1.06
CA GLN A 24 18.54 0.21 -2.29
C GLN A 24 17.98 -1.20 -2.06
N GLY A 25 16.79 -1.47 -2.57
CA GLY A 25 16.25 -2.80 -2.43
C GLY A 25 15.27 -3.26 -3.51
N GLN A 26 14.48 -2.41 -4.12
CA GLN A 26 13.59 -2.83 -5.23
C GLN A 26 13.23 -1.73 -6.23
N PHE A 27 13.43 -0.46 -5.92
CA PHE A 27 13.14 0.65 -6.85
C PHE A 27 14.24 0.94 -7.87
N GLY A 28 15.48 0.46 -7.66
CA GLY A 28 16.59 0.64 -8.58
C GLY A 28 16.39 -0.01 -9.96
N PHE A 29 15.62 -1.09 -10.02
CA PHE A 29 15.39 -1.82 -11.28
C PHE A 29 14.47 -1.05 -12.26
N PHE A 30 13.55 -0.23 -11.75
CA PHE A 30 12.62 0.54 -12.57
C PHE A 30 13.23 1.86 -13.08
N ALA A 31 14.02 2.54 -12.27
CA ALA A 31 14.72 3.77 -12.69
C ALA A 31 15.78 3.50 -13.77
N GLU A 32 16.41 2.32 -13.73
CA GLU A 32 17.38 1.91 -14.75
C GLU A 32 16.73 1.61 -16.11
N LYS A 33 15.49 1.07 -16.12
CA LYS A 33 14.72 0.83 -17.35
C LYS A 33 14.22 2.11 -18.04
N GLU A 34 13.84 3.12 -17.28
CA GLU A 34 13.39 4.41 -17.84
C GLU A 34 14.52 5.15 -18.54
N THR A 35 15.72 5.17 -17.93
CA THR A 35 16.93 5.71 -18.57
C THR A 35 17.37 4.91 -19.78
N GLN A 36 17.06 3.62 -19.89
CA GLN A 36 17.34 2.82 -21.07
C GLN A 36 16.39 3.11 -22.24
N GLN A 37 15.09 3.34 -22.02
CA GLN A 37 14.12 3.59 -23.10
C GLN A 37 14.32 4.96 -23.77
N PHE A 38 14.61 6.01 -23.01
CA PHE A 38 15.00 7.33 -23.59
C PHE A 38 16.33 7.24 -24.35
N ARG A 39 17.29 6.44 -23.86
CA ARG A 39 18.56 6.19 -24.55
C ARG A 39 18.40 5.45 -25.87
N VAL A 40 17.42 4.55 -26.03
CA VAL A 40 17.25 3.75 -27.26
C VAL A 40 16.73 4.62 -28.42
N ALA A 41 15.73 5.47 -28.20
CA ALA A 41 15.20 6.35 -29.24
C ALA A 41 16.24 7.42 -29.68
N ASP A 42 16.98 7.98 -28.75
CA ASP A 42 18.07 8.89 -29.03
C ASP A 42 19.26 8.16 -29.66
N TYR A 43 19.59 6.95 -29.20
CA TYR A 43 20.63 6.11 -29.78
C TYR A 43 20.35 5.79 -31.26
N THR A 44 19.12 5.46 -31.62
CA THR A 44 18.74 5.17 -33.02
C THR A 44 18.87 6.39 -33.90
N LYS A 45 18.46 7.59 -33.45
CA LYS A 45 18.69 8.86 -34.18
C LYS A 45 20.18 9.14 -34.38
N TRP A 46 20.96 9.02 -33.32
CA TRP A 46 22.41 9.24 -33.39
C TRP A 46 23.11 8.21 -34.26
N LEU A 47 22.65 6.95 -34.24
CA LEU A 47 23.17 5.89 -35.11
C LEU A 47 22.91 6.22 -36.59
N LEU A 48 21.68 6.63 -36.94
CA LEU A 48 21.33 7.01 -38.32
C LEU A 48 22.15 8.22 -38.79
N ILE A 49 22.34 9.23 -37.94
CA ILE A 49 23.19 10.40 -38.26
C ILE A 49 24.63 9.96 -38.48
N ARG A 50 25.20 9.09 -37.63
CA ARG A 50 26.56 8.56 -37.76
C ARG A 50 26.73 7.76 -39.05
N VAL A 51 25.76 6.89 -39.38
CA VAL A 51 25.77 6.09 -40.61
C VAL A 51 25.72 7.01 -41.83
N PHE A 52 24.87 8.06 -41.81
CA PHE A 52 24.80 9.02 -42.89
C PHE A 52 26.11 9.80 -43.07
N VAL A 53 26.67 10.31 -41.98
CA VAL A 53 27.97 11.02 -42.01
C VAL A 53 29.11 10.09 -42.51
N ALA A 54 29.13 8.86 -42.03
CA ALA A 54 30.11 7.86 -42.49
C ALA A 54 29.95 7.55 -43.98
N ALA A 55 28.73 7.45 -44.50
CA ALA A 55 28.48 7.26 -45.93
C ALA A 55 28.97 8.46 -46.78
N VAL A 56 28.75 9.69 -46.31
CA VAL A 56 29.25 10.90 -47.00
C VAL A 56 30.79 10.92 -47.01
N ILE A 57 31.43 10.61 -45.87
CA ILE A 57 32.90 10.51 -45.78
C ILE A 57 33.43 9.41 -46.69
N PHE A 58 32.77 8.26 -46.72
CA PHE A 58 33.13 7.12 -47.57
C PHE A 58 33.09 7.49 -49.05
N VAL A 59 32.03 8.15 -49.51
CA VAL A 59 31.93 8.66 -50.88
C VAL A 59 33.04 9.66 -51.16
N ALA A 60 33.33 10.61 -50.28
CA ALA A 60 34.38 11.61 -50.46
C ALA A 60 35.79 10.98 -50.59
N ILE A 61 36.07 9.88 -49.84
CA ILE A 61 37.34 9.14 -49.94
C ILE A 61 37.43 8.36 -51.25
N LEU A 62 36.33 7.82 -51.74
CA LEU A 62 36.30 6.98 -52.93
C LEU A 62 36.39 7.78 -54.23
N VAL A 63 35.96 9.04 -54.25
CA VAL A 63 36.03 9.91 -55.46
C VAL A 63 37.44 9.99 -56.04
N PRO A 64 38.50 10.33 -55.30
CA PRO A 64 39.85 10.35 -55.84
C PRO A 64 40.35 8.96 -56.27
N VAL A 65 39.93 7.90 -55.55
CA VAL A 65 40.30 6.51 -55.90
C VAL A 65 39.71 6.12 -57.25
N VAL A 66 38.42 6.37 -57.48
CA VAL A 66 37.73 6.07 -58.73
C VAL A 66 38.36 6.86 -59.88
N LYS A 67 38.64 8.16 -59.69
CA LYS A 67 39.29 9.00 -60.69
C LYS A 67 40.68 8.46 -61.04
N TYR A 68 41.48 8.09 -60.05
CA TYR A 68 42.83 7.51 -60.24
C TYR A 68 42.79 6.21 -61.01
N LEU A 69 41.90 5.29 -60.64
CA LEU A 69 41.78 3.97 -61.29
C LEU A 69 41.24 4.12 -62.71
N MET A 70 40.29 5.02 -62.98
CA MET A 70 39.81 5.31 -64.32
C MET A 70 40.89 5.84 -65.23
N LEU A 71 41.72 6.75 -64.72
CA LEU A 71 42.83 7.32 -65.51
C LEU A 71 43.93 6.30 -65.87
N ILE A 72 44.35 5.45 -64.87
CA ILE A 72 45.49 4.55 -65.06
C ILE A 72 45.08 3.26 -65.80
N TYR A 73 43.90 2.66 -65.44
CA TYR A 73 43.57 1.37 -65.98
C TYR A 73 42.59 1.41 -67.16
N GLU A 74 41.81 2.49 -67.30
CA GLU A 74 40.87 2.67 -68.41
C GLU A 74 41.26 3.74 -69.38
N GLY A 75 42.33 4.53 -69.09
CA GLY A 75 42.76 5.62 -69.89
C GLY A 75 41.75 6.76 -70.09
N ARG A 76 40.76 6.86 -69.20
CA ARG A 76 39.64 7.82 -69.28
C ARG A 76 39.74 8.82 -68.17
N GLU A 77 39.75 10.14 -68.53
CA GLU A 77 39.58 11.20 -67.54
C GLU A 77 38.11 11.46 -67.27
N ILE A 78 37.72 11.36 -66.00
CA ILE A 78 36.36 11.65 -65.55
C ILE A 78 36.36 12.88 -64.63
N THR A 79 35.27 13.63 -64.68
CA THR A 79 35.04 14.77 -63.79
C THR A 79 34.67 14.25 -62.35
N THR A 80 34.89 15.11 -61.35
CA THR A 80 34.50 14.80 -59.97
C THR A 80 33.01 14.45 -59.85
N GLY A 81 32.16 15.17 -60.59
CA GLY A 81 30.71 14.90 -60.63
C GLY A 81 30.38 13.49 -61.16
N GLN A 82 31.03 13.07 -62.26
CA GLN A 82 30.85 11.71 -62.81
C GLN A 82 31.32 10.63 -61.83
N ALA A 83 32.42 10.83 -61.12
CA ALA A 83 32.89 9.92 -60.10
C ALA A 83 31.92 9.81 -58.93
N VAL A 84 31.37 10.94 -58.43
CA VAL A 84 30.33 10.94 -57.38
C VAL A 84 29.06 10.21 -57.84
N ILE A 85 28.57 10.53 -59.06
CA ILE A 85 27.37 9.85 -59.61
C ILE A 85 27.61 8.35 -59.71
N PHE A 86 28.77 7.93 -60.24
CA PHE A 86 29.11 6.51 -60.36
C PHE A 86 29.11 5.77 -59.01
N ILE A 87 29.74 6.37 -57.99
CA ILE A 87 29.78 5.77 -56.62
C ILE A 87 28.37 5.69 -56.04
N VAL A 88 27.60 6.79 -56.09
CA VAL A 88 26.24 6.85 -55.53
C VAL A 88 25.32 5.87 -56.23
N GLN A 89 25.31 5.84 -57.58
CA GLN A 89 24.44 4.90 -58.31
C GLN A 89 24.84 3.43 -58.13
N SER A 90 26.14 3.14 -57.92
CA SER A 90 26.59 1.79 -57.58
C SER A 90 26.18 1.38 -56.19
N LEU A 91 26.30 2.27 -55.17
CA LEU A 91 25.87 2.04 -53.79
C LEU A 91 24.34 1.96 -53.67
N THR A 92 23.61 2.74 -54.46
CA THR A 92 22.12 2.71 -54.47
C THR A 92 21.57 1.62 -55.39
N THR A 93 22.42 0.84 -56.04
CA THR A 93 22.05 -0.21 -57.01
C THR A 93 21.21 0.30 -58.18
N THR A 94 21.27 1.59 -58.50
CA THR A 94 20.51 2.21 -59.59
C THR A 94 21.13 1.89 -60.97
N GLY A 95 22.46 1.91 -61.10
CA GLY A 95 23.24 1.38 -62.22
C GLY A 95 22.91 1.87 -63.60
N TYR A 96 22.90 3.21 -63.87
CA TYR A 96 22.62 3.76 -65.21
C TYR A 96 23.62 3.36 -66.28
N GLY A 97 24.81 2.86 -65.90
CA GLY A 97 25.77 2.31 -66.85
C GLY A 97 26.55 3.34 -67.71
N GLU A 98 26.49 4.62 -67.40
CA GLU A 98 27.10 5.70 -68.24
C GLU A 98 28.62 5.56 -68.40
N LEU A 99 29.33 4.92 -67.47
CA LEU A 99 30.77 4.70 -67.52
C LEU A 99 31.17 3.29 -67.98
N LEU A 100 30.23 2.40 -68.23
CA LEU A 100 30.47 1.03 -68.71
C LEU A 100 30.66 0.99 -70.22
N PRO A 101 31.37 -0.01 -70.82
CA PRO A 101 32.03 -1.14 -70.13
C PRO A 101 33.38 -0.77 -69.55
N PHE A 102 33.82 -1.54 -68.52
CA PHE A 102 35.19 -1.51 -68.01
C PHE A 102 35.95 -2.70 -68.52
N ASP A 103 37.18 -2.45 -68.97
CA ASP A 103 38.08 -3.51 -69.47
C ASP A 103 39.05 -3.99 -68.40
N SER A 104 39.28 -3.20 -67.36
CA SER A 104 40.23 -3.54 -66.30
C SER A 104 39.59 -4.34 -65.17
N PHE A 105 40.31 -5.37 -64.70
CA PHE A 105 39.90 -6.16 -63.53
C PHE A 105 39.74 -5.27 -62.26
N ALA A 106 40.57 -4.24 -62.11
CA ALA A 106 40.53 -3.33 -60.95
C ALA A 106 39.23 -2.58 -60.87
N MET A 107 38.71 -2.02 -61.98
CA MET A 107 37.44 -1.31 -62.01
C MET A 107 36.23 -2.22 -61.86
N ILE A 108 36.29 -3.42 -62.49
CA ILE A 108 35.22 -4.41 -62.30
C ILE A 108 35.12 -4.86 -60.84
N ALA A 109 36.26 -5.19 -60.21
CA ALA A 109 36.28 -5.60 -58.79
C ALA A 109 35.80 -4.48 -57.84
N LEU A 110 36.22 -3.23 -58.08
CA LEU A 110 35.71 -2.09 -57.30
C LEU A 110 34.19 -1.90 -57.45
N THR A 111 33.67 -2.02 -58.67
CA THR A 111 32.25 -1.88 -58.95
C THR A 111 31.43 -2.95 -58.22
N ILE A 112 31.88 -4.23 -58.26
CA ILE A 112 31.23 -5.32 -57.53
C ILE A 112 31.27 -5.04 -56.02
N LEU A 113 32.42 -4.61 -55.50
CA LEU A 113 32.54 -4.28 -54.08
C LEU A 113 31.57 -3.16 -53.65
N LEU A 114 31.44 -2.09 -54.48
CA LEU A 114 30.49 -1.00 -54.22
C LEU A 114 29.04 -1.46 -54.24
N MET A 115 28.67 -2.34 -55.19
CA MET A 115 27.33 -2.90 -55.27
C MET A 115 26.99 -3.76 -54.03
N VAL A 116 27.90 -4.64 -53.60
CA VAL A 116 27.72 -5.46 -52.42
C VAL A 116 27.61 -4.59 -51.16
N ALA A 117 28.52 -3.59 -51.02
CA ALA A 117 28.50 -2.66 -49.89
C ALA A 117 27.17 -1.85 -49.83
N GLY A 118 26.69 -1.40 -51.01
CA GLY A 118 25.41 -0.68 -51.10
C GLY A 118 24.22 -1.50 -50.67
N VAL A 119 24.12 -2.74 -51.17
CA VAL A 119 23.05 -3.67 -50.76
C VAL A 119 23.08 -3.90 -49.26
N PHE A 120 24.27 -4.16 -48.68
CA PHE A 120 24.43 -4.37 -47.25
C PHE A 120 24.01 -3.13 -46.43
N MET A 121 24.36 -1.94 -46.87
CA MET A 121 24.01 -0.66 -46.22
C MET A 121 22.47 -0.45 -46.23
N ILE A 122 21.80 -0.73 -47.36
CA ILE A 122 20.35 -0.60 -47.46
C ILE A 122 19.64 -1.54 -46.48
N PHE A 123 20.05 -2.83 -46.41
CA PHE A 123 19.48 -3.79 -45.46
C PHE A 123 19.72 -3.40 -44.01
N MET A 124 20.90 -2.86 -43.68
CA MET A 124 21.22 -2.42 -42.32
C MET A 124 20.34 -1.23 -41.89
N ILE A 125 20.17 -0.24 -42.80
CA ILE A 125 19.31 0.94 -42.52
C ILE A 125 17.84 0.50 -42.41
N ALA A 126 17.35 -0.32 -43.33
CA ALA A 126 15.99 -0.81 -43.32
C ALA A 126 15.70 -1.64 -42.05
N GLY A 127 16.62 -2.53 -41.66
CA GLY A 127 16.50 -3.33 -40.43
C GLY A 127 16.44 -2.49 -39.17
N THR A 128 17.30 -1.46 -39.05
CA THR A 128 17.29 -0.57 -37.88
C THR A 128 16.04 0.30 -37.81
N LEU A 129 15.54 0.80 -38.94
CA LEU A 129 14.27 1.54 -39.02
C LEU A 129 13.08 0.65 -38.66
N MET A 130 13.05 -0.59 -39.21
CA MET A 130 11.97 -1.53 -38.90
C MET A 130 11.97 -1.91 -37.42
N ALA A 131 13.15 -2.21 -36.86
CA ALA A 131 13.27 -2.50 -35.42
C ALA A 131 12.73 -1.34 -34.55
N SER A 132 13.11 -0.11 -34.87
CA SER A 132 12.65 1.10 -34.17
C SER A 132 11.12 1.32 -34.31
N LEU A 133 10.56 1.08 -35.49
CA LEU A 133 9.11 1.20 -35.74
C LEU A 133 8.32 0.12 -34.99
N VAL A 134 8.82 -1.11 -34.98
CA VAL A 134 8.22 -2.24 -34.26
C VAL A 134 8.26 -1.98 -32.76
N GLU A 135 9.41 -1.59 -32.22
CA GLU A 135 9.56 -1.29 -30.80
C GLU A 135 8.63 -0.14 -30.35
N SER A 136 8.52 0.94 -31.15
CA SER A 136 7.67 2.09 -30.81
C SER A 136 6.16 1.78 -30.87
N ARG A 137 5.75 0.80 -31.67
CA ARG A 137 4.33 0.43 -31.80
C ARG A 137 3.92 -0.72 -30.90
N LEU A 138 4.83 -1.60 -30.53
CA LEU A 138 4.55 -2.77 -29.68
C LEU A 138 4.71 -2.49 -28.19
N THR A 139 5.34 -1.37 -27.78
CA THR A 139 5.39 -1.00 -26.36
C THR A 139 4.03 -0.46 -25.91
N PRO A 140 3.30 -1.17 -25.05
CA PRO A 140 2.05 -0.67 -24.51
C PRO A 140 2.34 0.61 -23.73
N ARG A 141 1.49 1.62 -23.90
CA ARG A 141 1.56 2.88 -23.15
C ARG A 141 0.35 2.99 -22.25
N ALA A 142 0.59 3.35 -21.00
CA ALA A 142 -0.50 3.67 -20.10
C ALA A 142 -1.15 5.01 -20.48
N PRO A 143 -2.46 5.17 -20.25
CA PRO A 143 -3.16 6.43 -20.51
C PRO A 143 -2.56 7.55 -19.66
N THR A 144 -2.50 8.75 -20.24
CA THR A 144 -1.98 9.96 -19.57
C THR A 144 -3.09 10.85 -19.04
N PHE A 145 -4.34 10.52 -19.25
CA PHE A 145 -5.52 11.23 -18.72
C PHE A 145 -6.71 10.29 -18.60
N THR A 146 -7.67 10.64 -17.73
CA THR A 146 -8.96 9.94 -17.63
C THR A 146 -10.12 10.85 -18.01
N ARG A 147 -11.21 10.24 -18.54
CA ARG A 147 -12.51 10.88 -18.77
C ARG A 147 -13.58 10.41 -17.79
N GLN A 148 -13.20 9.60 -16.81
CA GLN A 148 -14.13 9.13 -15.80
C GLN A 148 -14.67 10.30 -14.97
N ASN A 149 -15.94 10.18 -14.58
CA ASN A 149 -16.62 11.12 -13.68
C ASN A 149 -17.13 10.34 -12.48
N ASN A 150 -17.35 11.02 -11.37
CA ASN A 150 -17.84 10.43 -10.12
C ASN A 150 -16.99 9.23 -9.66
N HIS A 151 -15.68 9.32 -9.85
CA HIS A 151 -14.70 8.28 -9.56
C HIS A 151 -13.84 8.63 -8.35
N VAL A 152 -13.18 7.62 -7.78
CA VAL A 152 -12.19 7.79 -6.71
C VAL A 152 -10.80 7.92 -7.36
N VAL A 153 -10.03 8.93 -6.95
CA VAL A 153 -8.66 9.14 -7.40
C VAL A 153 -7.71 8.75 -6.27
N PHE A 154 -6.79 7.82 -6.50
CA PHE A 154 -5.67 7.54 -5.61
C PHE A 154 -4.42 8.24 -6.15
N THR A 155 -3.74 9.00 -5.29
CA THR A 155 -2.55 9.77 -5.70
C THR A 155 -1.26 8.96 -5.64
N SER A 156 -1.28 7.78 -5.04
CA SER A 156 -0.15 6.85 -5.00
C SER A 156 -0.65 5.40 -5.00
N PHE A 157 0.26 4.48 -5.31
CA PHE A 157 -0.02 3.06 -5.35
C PHE A 157 0.67 2.37 -4.17
N THR A 158 -0.10 2.04 -3.14
CA THR A 158 0.35 1.34 -1.94
C THR A 158 -0.39 0.01 -1.79
N GLU A 159 0.07 -0.87 -0.93
CA GLU A 159 -0.59 -2.16 -0.68
C GLU A 159 -2.00 -1.97 -0.07
N ALA A 160 -2.18 -0.97 0.80
CA ALA A 160 -3.49 -0.58 1.32
C ALA A 160 -4.43 -0.12 0.20
N VAL A 161 -3.92 0.62 -0.80
CA VAL A 161 -4.68 1.05 -1.98
C VAL A 161 -5.09 -0.14 -2.84
N ILE A 162 -4.22 -1.13 -3.05
CA ILE A 162 -4.56 -2.36 -3.82
C ILE A 162 -5.80 -3.05 -3.22
N ARG A 163 -5.80 -3.25 -1.90
CA ARG A 163 -6.93 -3.88 -1.20
C ARG A 163 -8.19 -3.03 -1.25
N THR A 164 -8.02 -1.70 -1.21
CA THR A 164 -9.14 -0.76 -1.34
C THR A 164 -9.74 -0.81 -2.76
N ILE A 165 -8.92 -0.98 -3.78
CA ILE A 165 -9.36 -1.14 -5.18
C ILE A 165 -10.26 -2.37 -5.32
N ASP A 166 -9.86 -3.53 -4.79
CA ASP A 166 -10.68 -4.75 -4.82
C ASP A 166 -12.07 -4.52 -4.21
N LEU A 167 -12.13 -3.75 -3.13
CA LEU A 167 -13.39 -3.39 -2.48
C LEU A 167 -14.24 -2.45 -3.35
N LEU A 168 -13.63 -1.44 -3.99
CA LEU A 168 -14.32 -0.52 -4.90
C LEU A 168 -14.89 -1.27 -6.12
N GLU A 169 -14.14 -2.23 -6.68
CA GLU A 169 -14.58 -3.07 -7.79
C GLU A 169 -15.80 -3.93 -7.42
N ARG A 170 -15.79 -4.55 -6.24
CA ARG A 170 -16.94 -5.31 -5.72
C ARG A 170 -18.21 -4.46 -5.60
N HIS A 171 -18.06 -3.18 -5.27
CA HIS A 171 -19.16 -2.22 -5.17
C HIS A 171 -19.41 -1.42 -6.45
N SER A 172 -18.73 -1.76 -7.55
CA SER A 172 -18.85 -1.06 -8.85
C SER A 172 -18.61 0.45 -8.75
N VAL A 173 -17.72 0.88 -7.85
CA VAL A 173 -17.29 2.28 -7.73
C VAL A 173 -16.11 2.52 -8.66
N PRO A 174 -16.23 3.43 -9.64
CA PRO A 174 -15.14 3.71 -10.56
C PRO A 174 -13.97 4.37 -9.83
N TYR A 175 -12.75 4.02 -10.22
CA TYR A 175 -11.53 4.55 -9.64
C TYR A 175 -10.43 4.76 -10.68
N VAL A 176 -9.42 5.52 -10.31
CA VAL A 176 -8.18 5.74 -11.06
C VAL A 176 -7.02 5.87 -10.08
N VAL A 177 -5.87 5.30 -10.44
CA VAL A 177 -4.62 5.42 -9.68
C VAL A 177 -3.63 6.27 -10.46
N ALA A 178 -3.09 7.30 -9.82
CA ALA A 178 -2.01 8.10 -10.37
C ALA A 178 -0.68 7.35 -10.24
N VAL A 179 0.10 7.35 -11.31
CA VAL A 179 1.44 6.76 -11.35
C VAL A 179 2.36 7.70 -12.12
N GLU A 180 3.50 8.06 -11.52
CA GLU A 180 4.39 9.10 -12.09
C GLU A 180 5.10 8.63 -13.36
N ASN A 181 5.40 7.34 -13.48
CA ASN A 181 6.21 6.82 -14.59
C ASN A 181 5.48 5.78 -15.45
N GLN A 182 5.76 5.79 -16.74
CA GLN A 182 5.14 4.91 -17.74
C GLN A 182 5.41 3.41 -17.50
N PRO A 183 6.63 2.94 -17.18
CA PRO A 183 6.88 1.51 -16.95
C PRO A 183 6.02 0.92 -15.83
N GLN A 184 5.92 1.61 -14.70
CA GLN A 184 5.09 1.19 -13.58
C GLN A 184 3.59 1.23 -13.93
N ALA A 185 3.15 2.30 -14.63
CA ALA A 185 1.77 2.41 -15.08
C ALA A 185 1.38 1.28 -16.04
N VAL A 186 2.27 0.89 -16.97
CA VAL A 186 2.06 -0.25 -17.88
C VAL A 186 2.00 -1.57 -17.12
N GLU A 187 2.86 -1.77 -16.12
CA GLU A 187 2.84 -2.97 -15.28
C GLU A 187 1.50 -3.12 -14.55
N LEU A 188 1.00 -2.04 -13.94
CA LEU A 188 -0.28 -2.04 -13.24
C LEU A 188 -1.46 -2.22 -14.20
N MET A 189 -1.39 -1.62 -15.39
CA MET A 189 -2.40 -1.83 -16.44
C MET A 189 -2.48 -3.31 -16.88
N ARG A 190 -1.34 -4.02 -16.94
CA ARG A 190 -1.31 -5.48 -17.20
C ARG A 190 -2.01 -6.28 -16.10
N ARG A 191 -1.98 -5.79 -14.86
CA ARG A 191 -2.73 -6.36 -13.73
C ARG A 191 -4.20 -5.92 -13.72
N LYS A 192 -4.68 -5.27 -14.79
CA LYS A 192 -6.06 -4.75 -14.96
C LYS A 192 -6.44 -3.64 -13.98
N ILE A 193 -5.45 -2.96 -13.39
CA ILE A 193 -5.69 -1.80 -12.54
C ILE A 193 -5.89 -0.56 -13.43
N ASN A 194 -6.90 0.25 -13.12
CA ASN A 194 -7.19 1.51 -13.80
C ASN A 194 -6.15 2.57 -13.39
N VAL A 195 -5.21 2.86 -14.27
CA VAL A 195 -4.12 3.78 -14.01
C VAL A 195 -4.09 4.95 -14.98
N VAL A 196 -3.56 6.07 -14.53
CA VAL A 196 -3.20 7.23 -15.35
C VAL A 196 -1.76 7.61 -15.03
N CYS A 197 -0.93 7.72 -16.08
CA CYS A 197 0.45 8.19 -15.94
C CYS A 197 0.43 9.72 -15.80
N ALA A 198 0.40 10.18 -14.55
CA ALA A 198 0.37 11.59 -14.19
C ALA A 198 0.99 11.77 -12.79
N ASP A 199 1.71 12.88 -12.59
CA ASP A 199 2.24 13.26 -11.28
C ASP A 199 1.24 14.19 -10.58
N PRO A 200 0.59 13.76 -9.49
CA PRO A 200 -0.42 14.53 -8.79
C PRO A 200 0.13 15.73 -8.01
N LYS A 201 1.44 15.87 -7.89
CA LYS A 201 2.10 17.02 -7.21
C LYS A 201 1.98 18.31 -8.02
N TYR A 202 1.60 18.22 -9.29
CA TYR A 202 1.46 19.36 -10.21
C TYR A 202 0.02 19.51 -10.68
N ASP A 203 -0.42 20.74 -10.89
CA ASP A 203 -1.78 21.07 -11.34
C ASP A 203 -2.15 20.34 -12.65
N GLU A 204 -1.21 20.21 -13.58
CA GLU A 204 -1.40 19.47 -14.83
C GLU A 204 -1.74 17.99 -14.55
N GLY A 205 -1.06 17.37 -13.60
CA GLY A 205 -1.32 15.99 -13.18
C GLY A 205 -2.73 15.85 -12.59
N LEU A 206 -3.14 16.78 -11.73
CA LEU A 206 -4.48 16.81 -11.13
C LEU A 206 -5.58 16.99 -12.19
N VAL A 207 -5.34 17.84 -13.20
CA VAL A 207 -6.26 18.00 -14.34
C VAL A 207 -6.35 16.71 -15.17
N ARG A 208 -5.24 16.04 -15.43
CA ARG A 208 -5.21 14.75 -16.16
C ARG A 208 -5.95 13.64 -15.41
N LEU A 209 -5.96 13.66 -14.08
CA LEU A 209 -6.72 12.76 -13.21
C LEU A 209 -8.20 13.13 -13.12
N ASN A 210 -8.62 14.22 -13.75
CA ASN A 210 -9.98 14.77 -13.72
C ASN A 210 -10.54 14.95 -12.31
N VAL A 211 -9.70 15.47 -11.40
CA VAL A 211 -10.07 15.68 -9.98
C VAL A 211 -11.31 16.57 -9.82
N LYS A 212 -11.57 17.46 -10.79
CA LYS A 212 -12.73 18.37 -10.80
C LYS A 212 -14.06 17.62 -10.77
N THR A 213 -14.15 16.42 -11.32
CA THR A 213 -15.37 15.61 -11.38
C THR A 213 -15.26 14.36 -10.51
N ALA A 214 -14.16 14.20 -9.76
CA ALA A 214 -13.98 13.10 -8.86
C ALA A 214 -14.98 13.17 -7.69
N ARG A 215 -15.40 12.01 -7.22
CA ARG A 215 -16.23 11.86 -6.01
C ARG A 215 -15.38 12.02 -4.75
N LEU A 216 -14.14 11.55 -4.80
CA LEU A 216 -13.18 11.58 -3.71
C LEU A 216 -11.76 11.52 -4.28
N VAL A 217 -10.83 12.26 -3.68
CA VAL A 217 -9.39 12.07 -3.87
C VAL A 217 -8.80 11.52 -2.58
N VAL A 218 -8.04 10.44 -2.70
CA VAL A 218 -7.36 9.77 -1.58
C VAL A 218 -5.86 10.00 -1.72
N VAL A 219 -5.28 10.70 -0.75
CA VAL A 219 -3.85 11.01 -0.73
C VAL A 219 -3.14 10.13 0.30
N THR A 220 -2.20 9.31 -0.19
CA THR A 220 -1.51 8.27 0.59
C THR A 220 0.01 8.29 0.37
N SER A 221 0.56 9.42 -0.08
CA SER A 221 2.00 9.66 -0.24
C SER A 221 2.64 10.11 1.08
N ALA A 222 3.87 10.60 1.04
CA ALA A 222 4.50 11.25 2.19
C ALA A 222 3.73 12.51 2.61
N ASP A 223 3.69 12.84 3.90
CA ASP A 223 2.88 13.93 4.45
C ASP A 223 3.10 15.27 3.75
N THR A 224 4.36 15.61 3.42
CA THR A 224 4.69 16.86 2.71
C THR A 224 4.12 16.89 1.29
N GLU A 225 4.11 15.74 0.60
CA GLU A 225 3.52 15.60 -0.72
C GLU A 225 1.99 15.64 -0.62
N ASN A 226 1.42 14.97 0.38
CA ASN A 226 -0.03 15.00 0.65
C ASN A 226 -0.53 16.43 0.84
N ILE A 227 0.14 17.24 1.65
CA ILE A 227 -0.21 18.66 1.85
C ILE A 227 -0.16 19.43 0.54
N ASN A 228 0.92 19.26 -0.25
CA ASN A 228 1.04 19.93 -1.56
C ASN A 228 -0.10 19.54 -2.51
N ILE A 229 -0.43 18.26 -2.59
CA ILE A 229 -1.52 17.74 -3.44
C ILE A 229 -2.88 18.29 -2.96
N ILE A 230 -3.15 18.31 -1.66
CA ILE A 230 -4.40 18.84 -1.09
C ILE A 230 -4.58 20.31 -1.47
N LEU A 231 -3.53 21.14 -1.30
CA LEU A 231 -3.57 22.55 -1.70
C LEU A 231 -3.80 22.72 -3.21
N GLY A 232 -3.16 21.90 -4.05
CA GLY A 232 -3.39 21.89 -5.49
C GLY A 232 -4.84 21.55 -5.85
N ILE A 233 -5.45 20.58 -5.18
CA ILE A 233 -6.85 20.21 -5.39
C ILE A 233 -7.79 21.37 -4.98
N SER A 234 -7.54 21.97 -3.82
CA SER A 234 -8.34 23.11 -3.32
C SER A 234 -8.33 24.31 -4.26
N ASN A 235 -7.24 24.52 -5.01
CA ASN A 235 -7.15 25.57 -6.03
C ASN A 235 -7.97 25.25 -7.29
N ILE A 236 -8.20 23.98 -7.60
CA ILE A 236 -8.95 23.57 -8.80
C ILE A 236 -10.45 23.52 -8.52
N LYS A 237 -10.83 22.89 -7.43
CA LYS A 237 -12.22 22.73 -6.98
C LYS A 237 -12.25 22.21 -5.54
N ASP A 238 -13.32 22.51 -4.82
CA ASP A 238 -13.64 21.90 -3.51
C ASP A 238 -14.09 20.44 -3.68
N THR A 239 -13.15 19.59 -4.14
CA THR A 239 -13.35 18.15 -4.26
C THR A 239 -13.00 17.50 -2.92
N PRO A 240 -13.84 16.61 -2.37
CA PRO A 240 -13.56 15.97 -1.09
C PRO A 240 -12.22 15.22 -1.13
N VAL A 241 -11.36 15.45 -0.13
CA VAL A 241 -10.06 14.79 0.02
C VAL A 241 -10.06 13.97 1.31
N LEU A 242 -9.68 12.70 1.19
CA LEU A 242 -9.32 11.82 2.30
C LEU A 242 -7.79 11.71 2.34
N ALA A 243 -7.20 12.14 3.44
CA ALA A 243 -5.74 12.08 3.60
C ALA A 243 -5.33 11.00 4.61
N MET A 244 -4.27 10.27 4.29
CA MET A 244 -3.58 9.40 5.24
C MET A 244 -2.33 10.14 5.71
N MET A 245 -2.23 10.39 7.01
CA MET A 245 -1.13 11.15 7.62
C MET A 245 -0.45 10.31 8.71
N GLU A 246 0.76 10.70 9.08
CA GLU A 246 1.55 9.95 10.08
C GLU A 246 0.95 10.06 11.50
N ASN A 247 0.52 11.27 11.90
CA ASN A 247 0.05 11.56 13.26
C ASN A 247 -0.92 12.75 13.32
N GLU A 248 -1.53 12.97 14.50
CA GLU A 248 -2.51 14.05 14.73
C GLU A 248 -2.00 15.45 14.37
N LYS A 249 -0.77 15.81 14.76
CA LYS A 249 -0.21 17.16 14.45
C LYS A 249 -0.12 17.39 12.95
N ARG A 250 0.19 16.35 12.19
CA ARG A 250 0.20 16.42 10.73
C ARG A 250 -1.19 16.36 10.13
N ALA A 251 -2.12 15.67 10.79
CA ALA A 251 -3.53 15.68 10.43
C ALA A 251 -4.13 17.10 10.52
N GLU A 252 -3.80 17.87 11.56
CA GLU A 252 -4.21 19.28 11.66
C GLU A 252 -3.77 20.11 10.46
N LEU A 253 -2.54 19.89 9.96
CA LEU A 253 -2.05 20.55 8.75
C LEU A 253 -2.83 20.13 7.49
N ALA A 254 -3.20 18.85 7.38
CA ALA A 254 -3.99 18.36 6.26
C ALA A 254 -5.42 18.95 6.27
N TYR A 255 -6.06 19.06 7.45
CA TYR A 255 -7.34 19.75 7.59
C TYR A 255 -7.22 21.23 7.22
N ALA A 256 -6.17 21.91 7.69
CA ALA A 256 -5.92 23.32 7.34
C ALA A 256 -5.66 23.51 5.84
N ALA A 257 -5.08 22.51 5.15
CA ALA A 257 -4.87 22.53 3.71
C ALA A 257 -6.15 22.26 2.90
N GLY A 258 -7.24 21.76 3.54
CA GLY A 258 -8.54 21.51 2.90
C GLY A 258 -8.95 20.03 2.83
N ALA A 259 -8.27 19.13 3.54
CA ALA A 259 -8.72 17.75 3.65
C ALA A 259 -10.07 17.69 4.39
N LYS A 260 -11.02 16.91 3.86
CA LYS A 260 -12.33 16.70 4.49
C LYS A 260 -12.27 15.65 5.60
N GLN A 261 -11.44 14.63 5.41
CA GLN A 261 -11.23 13.54 6.35
C GLN A 261 -9.74 13.20 6.40
N VAL A 262 -9.23 12.90 7.59
CA VAL A 262 -7.85 12.47 7.78
C VAL A 262 -7.83 11.21 8.63
N VAL A 263 -6.99 10.24 8.25
CA VAL A 263 -6.69 9.05 9.04
C VAL A 263 -5.21 9.04 9.41
N THR A 264 -4.89 8.66 10.65
CA THR A 264 -3.51 8.63 11.16
C THR A 264 -3.07 7.17 11.30
N LEU A 265 -2.22 6.71 10.37
CA LEU A 265 -1.84 5.30 10.29
C LEU A 265 -0.88 4.88 11.42
N GLU A 266 0.24 5.57 11.57
CA GLU A 266 1.29 5.17 12.51
C GLU A 266 0.86 5.33 13.97
N GLU A 267 0.08 6.37 14.26
CA GLU A 267 -0.52 6.57 15.58
C GLU A 267 -1.51 5.47 15.92
N THR A 268 -2.40 5.14 14.99
CA THR A 268 -3.37 4.05 15.18
C THR A 268 -2.67 2.71 15.33
N LEU A 269 -1.60 2.46 14.56
CA LEU A 269 -0.79 1.24 14.66
C LEU A 269 -0.15 1.09 16.04
N GLY A 270 0.52 2.15 16.52
CA GLY A 270 1.15 2.15 17.84
C GLY A 270 0.16 1.95 18.98
N LYS A 271 -1.03 2.56 18.87
CA LYS A 271 -2.11 2.38 19.84
C LYS A 271 -2.65 0.95 19.81
N GLN A 272 -2.96 0.40 18.65
CA GLN A 272 -3.52 -0.95 18.54
C GLN A 272 -2.58 -2.06 19.04
N LEU A 273 -1.25 -1.90 18.86
CA LEU A 273 -0.28 -2.84 19.43
C LEU A 273 -0.40 -2.94 20.95
N VAL A 274 -0.75 -1.83 21.61
CA VAL A 274 -0.91 -1.78 23.07
C VAL A 274 -2.32 -2.16 23.50
N ASP A 275 -3.33 -1.82 22.71
CA ASP A 275 -4.72 -2.17 23.00
C ASP A 275 -4.90 -3.70 23.17
N TRP A 276 -4.09 -4.50 22.47
CA TRP A 276 -4.08 -5.96 22.64
C TRP A 276 -3.54 -6.41 24.00
N ILE A 277 -2.61 -5.65 24.59
CA ILE A 277 -2.01 -5.93 25.91
C ILE A 277 -2.96 -5.48 27.03
N THR A 278 -3.58 -4.32 26.85
CA THR A 278 -4.35 -3.65 27.90
C THR A 278 -5.82 -4.01 27.91
N ALA A 279 -6.27 -4.80 26.94
CA ALA A 279 -7.67 -5.15 26.74
C ALA A 279 -8.62 -3.93 26.60
N ASP A 280 -8.07 -2.75 26.31
CA ASP A 280 -8.80 -1.48 26.21
C ASP A 280 -9.10 -1.10 24.75
N ALA A 281 -9.11 -2.08 23.86
CA ALA A 281 -9.44 -1.87 22.45
C ALA A 281 -10.88 -1.38 22.31
N SER A 282 -11.05 -0.06 22.30
CA SER A 282 -12.32 0.60 22.04
C SER A 282 -12.38 1.04 20.58
N PRO A 283 -12.96 0.23 19.68
CA PRO A 283 -13.11 0.59 18.27
C PRO A 283 -14.29 1.52 18.10
N THR A 284 -14.18 2.74 18.60
CA THR A 284 -15.24 3.75 18.46
C THR A 284 -15.66 3.96 17.01
N ARG A 285 -14.73 3.77 16.05
CA ARG A 285 -15.03 3.94 14.61
C ARG A 285 -15.62 2.70 13.92
N PHE A 286 -15.55 1.52 14.53
CA PHE A 286 -16.10 0.32 13.87
C PHE A 286 -17.64 0.28 13.86
N LEU A 287 -18.27 0.84 14.88
CA LEU A 287 -19.74 0.96 14.90
C LEU A 287 -20.25 1.89 13.79
N ASP A 288 -19.41 2.82 13.30
CA ASP A 288 -19.75 3.72 12.20
C ASP A 288 -19.88 2.97 10.86
N LEU A 289 -19.23 1.81 10.74
CA LEU A 289 -19.42 0.91 9.59
C LEU A 289 -20.78 0.19 9.59
N LEU A 290 -21.42 0.07 10.74
CA LEU A 290 -22.68 -0.63 10.91
C LEU A 290 -23.86 0.34 10.89
N ASN A 291 -25.02 -0.16 10.50
CA ASN A 291 -26.26 0.51 10.82
C ASN A 291 -26.62 0.22 12.28
N VAL A 292 -26.62 1.26 13.12
CA VAL A 292 -26.97 1.13 14.54
C VAL A 292 -28.32 1.77 14.78
N GLU A 293 -29.31 0.94 15.10
CA GLU A 293 -30.70 1.31 15.40
C GLU A 293 -30.99 0.93 16.86
N VAL A 294 -30.21 1.50 17.79
CA VAL A 294 -30.28 1.26 19.24
C VAL A 294 -30.43 2.61 19.93
N SER A 295 -31.24 2.65 20.99
CA SER A 295 -31.42 3.87 21.80
C SER A 295 -30.08 4.31 22.40
N PRO A 296 -29.79 5.64 22.45
CA PRO A 296 -28.51 6.15 22.94
C PRO A 296 -28.16 5.67 24.36
N GLU A 297 -29.18 5.52 25.21
CA GLU A 297 -29.03 5.06 26.59
C GLU A 297 -28.52 3.64 26.70
N ILE A 298 -28.95 2.77 25.79
CA ILE A 298 -28.51 1.36 25.74
C ILE A 298 -27.20 1.26 25.00
N LEU A 299 -27.02 2.03 23.92
CA LEU A 299 -25.77 2.07 23.17
C LEU A 299 -24.58 2.47 24.06
N ALA A 300 -24.78 3.42 24.96
CA ALA A 300 -23.76 3.85 25.93
C ALA A 300 -23.34 2.75 26.92
N GLN A 301 -24.16 1.71 27.11
CA GLN A 301 -23.85 0.57 27.98
C GLN A 301 -23.20 -0.61 27.24
N LEU A 302 -23.15 -0.54 25.92
CA LEU A 302 -22.52 -1.55 25.08
C LEU A 302 -21.09 -1.13 24.76
N LYS A 303 -20.15 -2.03 25.00
CA LYS A 303 -18.76 -1.89 24.59
C LYS A 303 -18.54 -2.69 23.32
N PRO A 304 -18.26 -2.04 22.18
CA PRO A 304 -17.68 -2.75 21.05
C PRO A 304 -16.20 -3.00 21.34
N SER A 305 -15.69 -4.16 20.96
CA SER A 305 -14.27 -4.47 21.03
C SER A 305 -13.84 -5.23 19.80
N ILE A 306 -12.64 -4.98 19.35
CA ILE A 306 -11.98 -5.73 18.29
C ILE A 306 -10.92 -6.61 18.94
N ILE A 307 -11.02 -7.91 18.72
CA ILE A 307 -10.09 -8.89 19.27
C ILE A 307 -9.47 -9.66 18.11
N HIS A 308 -8.15 -9.60 17.99
CA HIS A 308 -7.43 -10.36 16.99
C HIS A 308 -7.11 -11.76 17.51
N VAL A 309 -7.31 -12.79 16.65
CA VAL A 309 -6.94 -14.18 16.94
C VAL A 309 -5.68 -14.47 16.14
N GLY A 310 -4.51 -14.36 16.78
CA GLY A 310 -3.24 -14.67 16.15
C GLY A 310 -3.03 -16.18 15.93
N ALA A 311 -2.10 -16.54 15.05
CA ALA A 311 -1.79 -17.94 14.71
C ALA A 311 -1.45 -18.80 15.94
N ASN A 312 -0.72 -18.25 16.90
CA ASN A 312 -0.32 -18.94 18.13
C ASN A 312 -1.35 -18.85 19.26
N SER A 313 -2.50 -18.21 19.02
CA SER A 313 -3.56 -18.12 20.01
C SER A 313 -4.13 -19.51 20.35
N LYS A 314 -4.36 -19.78 21.63
CA LYS A 314 -5.07 -21.01 22.10
C LYS A 314 -6.47 -21.19 21.50
N PHE A 315 -6.99 -20.17 20.83
CA PHE A 315 -8.27 -20.15 20.17
C PHE A 315 -8.17 -20.37 18.65
N CYS A 316 -6.99 -20.19 18.07
CA CYS A 316 -6.78 -20.44 16.65
C CYS A 316 -7.02 -21.92 16.30
N GLY A 317 -7.65 -22.17 15.18
CA GLY A 317 -8.03 -23.52 14.73
C GLY A 317 -9.25 -24.13 15.45
N LYS A 318 -9.83 -23.43 16.43
CA LYS A 318 -11.05 -23.90 17.15
C LYS A 318 -12.29 -23.23 16.60
N SER A 319 -13.40 -23.95 16.63
CA SER A 319 -14.70 -23.33 16.34
C SER A 319 -15.12 -22.37 17.46
N ILE A 320 -15.85 -21.32 17.11
CA ILE A 320 -16.39 -20.37 18.09
C ILE A 320 -17.24 -21.09 19.16
N GLY A 321 -17.99 -22.12 18.75
CA GLY A 321 -18.78 -22.93 19.66
C GLY A 321 -17.94 -23.69 20.70
N ASP A 322 -16.83 -24.31 20.25
CA ASP A 322 -15.95 -25.10 21.13
C ASP A 322 -15.21 -24.23 22.15
N THR A 323 -14.94 -22.98 21.83
CA THR A 323 -14.27 -22.05 22.77
C THR A 323 -15.15 -21.68 23.96
N LYS A 324 -16.46 -21.79 23.80
CA LYS A 324 -17.46 -21.39 24.82
C LYS A 324 -17.26 -19.96 25.34
N LEU A 325 -16.74 -19.06 24.46
CA LEU A 325 -16.43 -17.67 24.84
C LEU A 325 -17.62 -16.97 25.45
N ARG A 326 -18.79 -17.09 24.79
CA ARG A 326 -20.02 -16.47 25.27
C ARG A 326 -20.43 -16.95 26.65
N SER A 327 -20.40 -18.27 26.88
CA SER A 327 -20.81 -18.84 28.17
C SER A 327 -19.86 -18.53 29.32
N LYS A 328 -18.58 -18.21 28.98
CA LYS A 328 -17.57 -17.85 29.98
C LYS A 328 -17.56 -16.36 30.30
N THR A 329 -17.90 -15.51 29.35
CA THR A 329 -17.71 -14.07 29.47
C THR A 329 -19.00 -13.26 29.34
N GLY A 330 -20.06 -13.85 28.75
CA GLY A 330 -21.30 -13.14 28.41
C GLY A 330 -21.19 -12.22 27.18
N ALA A 331 -19.99 -12.03 26.63
CA ALA A 331 -19.79 -11.24 25.44
C ALA A 331 -20.15 -12.01 24.16
N THR A 332 -20.60 -11.33 23.14
CA THR A 332 -21.03 -11.93 21.86
C THR A 332 -20.08 -11.58 20.75
N VAL A 333 -19.51 -12.59 20.07
CA VAL A 333 -18.82 -12.40 18.80
C VAL A 333 -19.88 -12.11 17.74
N ALA A 334 -20.01 -10.86 17.37
CA ALA A 334 -21.02 -10.37 16.44
C ALA A 334 -20.60 -10.63 14.99
N ALA A 335 -19.35 -10.35 14.66
CA ALA A 335 -18.81 -10.59 13.33
C ALA A 335 -17.36 -11.06 13.39
N VAL A 336 -16.92 -11.66 12.28
CA VAL A 336 -15.52 -12.00 12.00
C VAL A 336 -15.08 -11.18 10.78
N TRP A 337 -13.94 -10.56 10.89
CA TRP A 337 -13.29 -9.86 9.81
C TRP A 337 -12.04 -10.65 9.41
N ASN A 338 -12.06 -11.21 8.21
CA ASN A 338 -10.96 -12.01 7.71
C ASN A 338 -9.87 -11.16 7.06
N GLU A 339 -8.76 -11.77 6.70
CA GLU A 339 -7.62 -11.14 6.04
C GLU A 339 -7.97 -10.52 4.68
N ASN A 340 -9.02 -11.03 4.01
CA ASN A 340 -9.49 -10.52 2.73
C ASN A 340 -10.38 -9.28 2.87
N GLY A 341 -10.56 -8.76 4.09
CA GLY A 341 -11.43 -7.62 4.38
C GLY A 341 -12.92 -7.95 4.33
N GLU A 342 -13.28 -9.23 4.32
CA GLU A 342 -14.66 -9.66 4.37
C GLU A 342 -15.14 -9.77 5.81
N ILE A 343 -16.36 -9.31 6.06
CA ILE A 343 -16.98 -9.40 7.36
C ILE A 343 -18.24 -10.25 7.24
N PHE A 344 -18.38 -11.21 8.14
CA PHE A 344 -19.52 -12.10 8.16
C PHE A 344 -19.93 -12.43 9.60
N THR A 345 -21.20 -12.77 9.77
CA THR A 345 -21.70 -13.26 11.07
C THR A 345 -21.27 -14.72 11.26
N PRO A 346 -20.47 -15.02 12.30
CA PRO A 346 -19.98 -16.37 12.49
C PRO A 346 -21.09 -17.31 12.99
N SER A 347 -21.05 -18.55 12.52
CA SER A 347 -21.79 -19.65 13.14
C SER A 347 -21.01 -20.25 14.32
N ALA A 348 -21.65 -21.13 15.07
CA ALA A 348 -20.95 -21.87 16.13
C ALA A 348 -19.83 -22.76 15.59
N THR A 349 -19.92 -23.18 14.33
CA THR A 349 -18.94 -24.03 13.63
C THR A 349 -17.86 -23.24 12.91
N THR A 350 -17.91 -21.91 12.90
CA THR A 350 -16.88 -21.09 12.29
C THR A 350 -15.55 -21.30 13.00
N ILE A 351 -14.54 -21.76 12.26
CA ILE A 351 -13.19 -21.95 12.78
C ILE A 351 -12.51 -20.58 12.82
N MET A 352 -11.92 -20.25 13.95
CA MET A 352 -11.12 -19.05 14.10
C MET A 352 -9.73 -19.33 13.52
N SER A 353 -9.34 -18.57 12.56
CA SER A 353 -7.98 -18.46 12.05
C SER A 353 -7.47 -17.05 12.33
N GLU A 354 -6.36 -16.66 11.81
CA GLU A 354 -5.82 -15.28 11.89
C GLU A 354 -6.86 -14.25 11.43
N SER A 355 -7.77 -13.90 12.31
CA SER A 355 -8.95 -13.09 12.01
C SER A 355 -9.22 -12.10 13.13
N THR A 356 -9.91 -11.05 12.80
CA THR A 356 -10.33 -10.04 13.74
C THR A 356 -11.78 -10.29 14.12
N LEU A 357 -12.05 -10.48 15.42
CA LEU A 357 -13.38 -10.67 15.96
C LEU A 357 -13.96 -9.32 16.36
N LEU A 358 -15.14 -8.99 15.86
CA LEU A 358 -15.97 -7.96 16.43
C LEU A 358 -16.78 -8.52 17.58
N VAL A 359 -16.54 -8.01 18.76
CA VAL A 359 -17.24 -8.41 19.98
C VAL A 359 -18.13 -7.26 20.44
N LEU A 360 -19.34 -7.60 20.81
CA LEU A 360 -20.31 -6.67 21.38
C LEU A 360 -20.90 -7.23 22.67
N GLY A 361 -21.12 -6.37 23.63
CA GLY A 361 -21.78 -6.75 24.89
C GLY A 361 -21.71 -5.64 25.94
N PRO A 362 -22.32 -5.86 27.12
CA PRO A 362 -22.09 -4.99 28.28
C PRO A 362 -20.60 -4.86 28.62
N HIS A 363 -20.18 -3.70 29.15
CA HIS A 363 -18.77 -3.39 29.39
C HIS A 363 -18.02 -4.51 30.12
N ASP A 364 -18.53 -4.94 31.28
CA ASP A 364 -17.89 -5.98 32.11
C ASP A 364 -17.71 -7.33 31.38
N ASN A 365 -18.62 -7.65 30.45
CA ASN A 365 -18.59 -8.90 29.71
C ASN A 365 -17.46 -8.87 28.65
N VAL A 366 -17.31 -7.74 27.97
CA VAL A 366 -16.26 -7.55 26.97
C VAL A 366 -14.90 -7.50 27.65
N ASP A 367 -14.78 -6.85 28.81
CA ASP A 367 -13.53 -6.78 29.57
C ASP A 367 -13.11 -8.17 30.08
N ARG A 368 -14.05 -9.00 30.52
CA ARG A 368 -13.79 -10.42 30.84
C ARG A 368 -13.30 -11.22 29.64
N LEU A 369 -13.88 -10.98 28.47
CA LEU A 369 -13.42 -11.64 27.24
C LEU A 369 -12.01 -11.22 26.88
N ALA A 370 -11.72 -9.93 26.91
CA ALA A 370 -10.41 -9.40 26.63
C ALA A 370 -9.34 -9.99 27.59
N SER A 371 -9.63 -10.04 28.89
CA SER A 371 -8.75 -10.70 29.88
C SER A 371 -8.58 -12.21 29.63
N LEU A 372 -9.60 -12.90 29.11
CA LEU A 372 -9.51 -14.32 28.77
C LEU A 372 -8.65 -14.59 27.52
N MET A 373 -8.65 -13.64 26.58
CA MET A 373 -7.88 -13.74 25.34
C MET A 373 -6.38 -13.51 25.54
N GLY A 374 -5.98 -12.93 26.65
CA GLY A 374 -4.58 -12.83 27.09
C GLY A 374 -4.02 -11.41 26.91
N GLY A 375 -3.24 -11.00 27.85
CA GLY A 375 -2.39 -9.82 27.90
C GLY A 375 -1.80 -9.74 29.29
N PRO A 376 -0.54 -9.30 29.47
CA PRO A 376 -0.02 -9.02 30.79
C PRO A 376 -0.87 -7.93 31.41
N GLY A 377 -1.36 -8.16 32.63
CA GLY A 377 -2.09 -7.13 33.39
C GLY A 377 -1.21 -5.90 33.65
N PRO A 378 -1.79 -4.80 34.15
CA PRO A 378 -1.05 -3.61 34.51
C PRO A 378 0.05 -3.98 35.53
N GLY A 379 1.32 -3.73 35.21
CA GLY A 379 2.49 -4.01 36.04
C GLY A 379 3.46 -5.07 35.52
N GLY A 380 3.22 -5.66 34.35
CA GLY A 380 4.15 -6.60 33.72
C GLY A 380 5.42 -5.95 33.18
N HIS A 381 6.47 -6.77 33.01
CA HIS A 381 7.73 -6.34 32.39
C HIS A 381 7.57 -6.26 30.86
N VAL A 382 7.46 -5.05 30.32
CA VAL A 382 7.27 -4.80 28.89
C VAL A 382 8.54 -4.27 28.25
N VAL A 383 8.97 -4.90 27.16
CA VAL A 383 10.09 -4.47 26.32
C VAL A 383 9.55 -3.94 25.00
N LEU A 384 9.94 -2.70 24.64
CA LEU A 384 9.58 -2.04 23.39
C LEU A 384 10.81 -1.87 22.51
N ILE A 385 10.82 -2.45 21.33
CA ILE A 385 11.94 -2.32 20.39
C ILE A 385 11.55 -1.39 19.25
N GLY A 386 12.35 -0.32 19.11
CA GLY A 386 12.13 0.78 18.18
C GLY A 386 11.41 1.96 18.83
N ALA A 387 12.12 3.07 19.05
CA ALA A 387 11.56 4.35 19.48
C ALA A 387 11.26 5.29 18.30
N GLY A 388 10.89 4.72 17.15
CA GLY A 388 10.38 5.43 16.00
C GLY A 388 8.96 5.95 16.25
N ARG A 389 8.29 6.46 15.21
CA ARG A 389 6.95 7.04 15.34
C ARG A 389 5.93 6.08 15.95
N VAL A 390 5.85 4.85 15.43
CA VAL A 390 4.97 3.80 15.97
C VAL A 390 5.34 3.46 17.41
N GLY A 391 6.64 3.30 17.72
CA GLY A 391 7.10 3.00 19.07
C GLY A 391 6.83 4.13 20.08
N GLN A 392 6.91 5.39 19.66
CA GLN A 392 6.53 6.54 20.51
C GLN A 392 5.05 6.49 20.88
N GLU A 393 4.17 6.19 19.92
CA GLU A 393 2.73 6.09 20.19
C GLU A 393 2.39 4.85 21.03
N ALA A 394 3.06 3.72 20.78
CA ALA A 394 2.95 2.53 21.64
C ALA A 394 3.38 2.85 23.08
N GLY A 395 4.52 3.53 23.26
CA GLY A 395 5.00 3.94 24.57
C GLY A 395 4.05 4.89 25.32
N LYS A 396 3.45 5.86 24.62
CA LYS A 396 2.42 6.73 25.20
C LYS A 396 1.19 5.95 25.63
N SER A 397 0.77 4.98 24.82
CA SER A 397 -0.38 4.13 25.14
C SER A 397 -0.10 3.22 26.33
N LEU A 398 1.11 2.64 26.43
CA LEU A 398 1.57 1.91 27.62
C LEU A 398 1.54 2.77 28.88
N ASN A 399 2.00 4.02 28.79
CA ASN A 399 1.98 4.94 29.93
C ASN A 399 0.54 5.31 30.37
N ARG A 400 -0.41 5.48 29.43
CA ARG A 400 -1.83 5.67 29.78
C ARG A 400 -2.40 4.47 30.56
N ALA A 401 -1.89 3.27 30.27
CA ALA A 401 -2.22 2.04 31.01
C ALA A 401 -1.39 1.86 32.30
N GLY A 402 -0.55 2.82 32.67
CA GLY A 402 0.30 2.75 33.86
C GLY A 402 1.57 1.89 33.71
N ILE A 403 1.92 1.50 32.49
CA ILE A 403 3.07 0.64 32.19
C ILE A 403 4.25 1.51 31.73
N LYS A 404 5.43 1.28 32.31
CA LYS A 404 6.69 1.94 31.93
C LYS A 404 7.60 0.94 31.23
N PRO A 405 7.72 0.97 29.89
CA PRO A 405 8.50 -0.03 29.16
C PRO A 405 10.02 0.19 29.27
N TYR A 406 10.78 -0.89 29.12
CA TYR A 406 12.15 -0.83 28.69
C TYR A 406 12.20 -0.66 27.17
N VAL A 407 12.97 0.30 26.69
CA VAL A 407 12.98 0.67 25.27
C VAL A 407 14.36 0.42 24.68
N ILE A 408 14.45 -0.24 23.54
CA ILE A 408 15.71 -0.37 22.78
C ILE A 408 15.58 0.40 21.47
N ASP A 409 16.54 1.28 21.19
CA ASP A 409 16.72 1.88 19.86
C ASP A 409 18.21 2.02 19.54
N VAL A 410 18.57 1.93 18.27
CA VAL A 410 19.97 2.09 17.82
C VAL A 410 20.48 3.52 17.96
N LEU A 411 19.57 4.48 18.05
CA LEU A 411 19.87 5.90 18.20
C LEU A 411 19.39 6.39 19.57
N GLU A 412 20.16 7.30 20.15
CA GLU A 412 19.70 8.07 21.30
C GLU A 412 18.52 8.96 20.88
N LYS A 413 17.37 8.79 21.51
CA LYS A 413 16.13 9.51 21.21
C LYS A 413 15.49 10.06 22.47
N ASN A 414 14.87 11.22 22.34
CA ASN A 414 13.97 11.71 23.37
C ASN A 414 12.67 10.90 23.33
N LEU A 415 12.37 10.21 24.42
CA LEU A 415 11.09 9.55 24.62
C LEU A 415 10.04 10.60 25.01
N PHE A 416 8.88 10.56 24.36
CA PHE A 416 7.72 11.40 24.72
C PHE A 416 6.77 10.71 25.71
N PHE A 417 7.31 9.74 26.45
CA PHE A 417 6.64 8.93 27.46
C PHE A 417 7.65 8.46 28.53
N ASP A 418 7.16 8.02 29.68
CA ASP A 418 7.99 7.45 30.73
C ASP A 418 8.45 6.04 30.35
N GLY A 419 9.75 5.84 30.21
CA GLY A 419 10.36 4.56 29.86
C GLY A 419 11.87 4.61 30.06
N LYS A 420 12.51 3.44 30.12
CA LYS A 420 13.96 3.34 30.24
C LYS A 420 14.58 3.03 28.89
N LEU A 421 15.21 4.03 28.25
CA LEU A 421 15.89 3.84 26.97
C LEU A 421 17.27 3.17 27.16
N ILE A 422 17.50 2.13 26.41
CA ILE A 422 18.80 1.48 26.19
C ILE A 422 19.18 1.72 24.72
N VAL A 423 20.29 2.40 24.51
CA VAL A 423 20.82 2.65 23.16
C VAL A 423 21.63 1.44 22.72
N GLY A 424 21.13 0.73 21.71
CA GLY A 424 21.79 -0.49 21.24
C GLY A 424 21.09 -1.14 20.07
N ASP A 425 21.77 -2.09 19.45
CA ASP A 425 21.25 -2.90 18.36
C ASP A 425 20.54 -4.14 18.92
N ALA A 426 19.21 -4.18 18.84
CA ALA A 426 18.39 -5.27 19.35
C ALA A 426 18.63 -6.62 18.65
N THR A 427 19.38 -6.65 17.55
CA THR A 427 19.82 -7.92 16.94
C THR A 427 20.95 -8.60 17.73
N LYS A 428 21.53 -7.90 18.71
CA LYS A 428 22.62 -8.41 19.55
C LYS A 428 22.07 -9.00 20.85
N PRO A 429 22.33 -10.28 21.17
CA PRO A 429 21.77 -10.94 22.36
C PRO A 429 22.07 -10.21 23.67
N HIS A 430 23.26 -9.63 23.83
CA HIS A 430 23.61 -8.90 25.04
C HIS A 430 22.74 -7.65 25.28
N VAL A 431 22.31 -6.95 24.19
CA VAL A 431 21.40 -5.80 24.29
C VAL A 431 20.02 -6.24 24.77
N LEU A 432 19.53 -7.39 24.28
CA LEU A 432 18.28 -7.99 24.76
C LEU A 432 18.38 -8.41 26.23
N GLN A 433 19.58 -8.87 26.70
CA GLN A 433 19.79 -9.21 28.09
C GLN A 433 19.84 -7.98 29.01
N GLU A 434 20.29 -6.81 28.52
CA GLU A 434 20.28 -5.56 29.29
C GLU A 434 18.86 -5.12 29.69
N VAL A 435 17.88 -5.42 28.86
CA VAL A 435 16.45 -5.19 29.15
C VAL A 435 15.82 -6.38 29.88
N LYS A 436 16.60 -7.38 30.26
CA LYS A 436 16.13 -8.59 30.94
C LYS A 436 15.03 -9.30 30.17
N ILE A 437 15.24 -9.54 28.87
CA ILE A 437 14.25 -10.19 28.00
C ILE A 437 13.76 -11.53 28.58
N ASN A 438 14.60 -12.25 29.36
CA ASN A 438 14.26 -13.51 30.01
C ASN A 438 13.16 -13.37 31.09
N GLU A 439 12.96 -12.16 31.62
CA GLU A 439 11.95 -11.84 32.61
C GLU A 439 10.76 -11.08 32.00
N ALA A 440 10.82 -10.80 30.69
CA ALA A 440 9.79 -10.01 30.03
C ALA A 440 8.49 -10.82 29.85
N ASP A 441 7.37 -10.20 30.23
CA ASP A 441 6.04 -10.73 29.97
C ASP A 441 5.61 -10.43 28.52
N THR A 442 6.00 -9.26 28.01
CA THR A 442 5.63 -8.82 26.67
C THR A 442 6.78 -8.15 25.94
N LEU A 443 6.92 -8.48 24.66
CA LEU A 443 7.82 -7.84 23.72
C LEU A 443 7.00 -7.17 22.60
N ILE A 444 7.25 -5.88 22.36
CA ILE A 444 6.65 -5.13 21.25
C ILE A 444 7.74 -4.73 20.27
N VAL A 445 7.65 -5.14 19.01
CA VAL A 445 8.63 -4.84 17.96
C VAL A 445 8.01 -3.92 16.91
N THR A 446 8.55 -2.69 16.78
CA THR A 446 7.96 -1.62 15.96
C THR A 446 8.88 -1.06 14.88
N ILE A 447 9.99 -1.75 14.56
CA ILE A 447 10.95 -1.26 13.56
C ILE A 447 10.33 -1.27 12.16
N ASN A 448 10.65 -0.27 11.34
CA ASN A 448 10.18 -0.18 9.96
C ASN A 448 11.03 -1.03 8.99
N ASN A 449 11.23 -2.30 9.35
CA ASN A 449 11.98 -3.27 8.55
C ASN A 449 11.61 -4.70 8.94
N ASP A 450 10.93 -5.41 8.06
CA ASP A 450 10.42 -6.75 8.31
C ASP A 450 11.53 -7.77 8.62
N SER A 451 12.67 -7.69 7.92
CA SER A 451 13.79 -8.63 8.16
C SER A 451 14.39 -8.46 9.55
N LEU A 452 14.52 -7.22 10.03
CA LEU A 452 14.98 -6.95 11.40
C LEU A 452 13.93 -7.40 12.41
N ASN A 453 12.64 -7.12 12.16
CA ASN A 453 11.56 -7.56 13.04
C ASN A 453 11.54 -9.08 13.20
N ILE A 454 11.62 -9.82 12.09
CA ILE A 454 11.68 -11.30 12.11
C ILE A 454 12.88 -11.80 12.91
N PHE A 455 14.06 -11.22 12.66
CA PHE A 455 15.28 -11.64 13.36
C PHE A 455 15.18 -11.38 14.88
N ILE A 456 14.70 -10.21 15.28
CA ILE A 456 14.56 -9.83 16.69
C ILE A 456 13.53 -10.70 17.39
N VAL A 457 12.39 -10.95 16.75
CA VAL A 457 11.35 -11.85 17.27
C VAL A 457 11.94 -13.24 17.52
N LEU A 458 12.61 -13.82 16.51
CA LEU A 458 13.24 -15.14 16.64
C LEU A 458 14.28 -15.17 17.77
N ALA A 459 15.17 -14.19 17.82
CA ALA A 459 16.20 -14.11 18.87
C ALA A 459 15.59 -13.98 20.26
N SER A 460 14.53 -13.19 20.42
CA SER A 460 13.84 -13.00 21.69
C SER A 460 13.08 -14.23 22.14
N SER A 461 12.38 -14.91 21.22
CA SER A 461 11.65 -16.16 21.51
C SER A 461 12.58 -17.31 21.88
N LEU A 462 13.81 -17.32 21.36
CA LEU A 462 14.84 -18.28 21.79
C LEU A 462 15.38 -17.99 23.20
N LEU A 463 15.46 -16.71 23.62
CA LEU A 463 15.90 -16.31 24.93
C LEU A 463 14.80 -16.44 25.99
N ASN A 464 13.57 -16.19 25.63
CA ASN A 464 12.38 -16.32 26.45
C ASN A 464 11.24 -16.94 25.64
N PRO A 465 11.02 -18.25 25.68
CA PRO A 465 9.95 -18.93 24.96
C PRO A 465 8.54 -18.56 25.41
N ASP A 466 8.39 -18.04 26.62
CA ASP A 466 7.10 -17.69 27.22
C ASP A 466 6.71 -16.21 27.01
N VAL A 467 7.58 -15.40 26.39
CA VAL A 467 7.30 -13.99 26.13
C VAL A 467 6.18 -13.83 25.12
N ASP A 468 5.19 -13.00 25.45
CA ASP A 468 4.13 -12.64 24.51
C ASP A 468 4.64 -11.58 23.52
N VAL A 469 4.80 -11.96 22.25
CA VAL A 469 5.45 -11.13 21.23
C VAL A 469 4.41 -10.49 20.31
N MET A 470 4.46 -9.18 20.25
CA MET A 470 3.69 -8.35 19.33
C MET A 470 4.62 -7.69 18.32
N ALA A 471 4.37 -7.90 17.04
CA ALA A 471 5.26 -7.41 15.99
C ALA A 471 4.50 -6.61 14.93
N ARG A 472 5.15 -5.54 14.45
CA ARG A 472 4.74 -4.81 13.26
C ARG A 472 5.22 -5.55 12.02
N ALA A 473 4.33 -5.76 11.05
CA ALA A 473 4.65 -6.10 9.67
C ALA A 473 4.46 -4.88 8.77
N VAL A 474 5.49 -4.52 8.01
CA VAL A 474 5.39 -3.46 6.99
C VAL A 474 4.66 -4.01 5.77
N HIS A 475 5.04 -5.21 5.32
CA HIS A 475 4.45 -5.91 4.19
C HIS A 475 3.65 -7.13 4.66
N VAL A 476 2.57 -7.44 3.96
CA VAL A 476 1.72 -8.60 4.30
C VAL A 476 2.48 -9.92 4.23
N ASP A 477 3.40 -10.07 3.28
CA ASP A 477 4.22 -11.28 3.13
C ASP A 477 5.13 -11.58 4.34
N ALA A 478 5.31 -10.62 5.25
CA ALA A 478 6.09 -10.80 6.46
C ALA A 478 5.28 -11.43 7.62
N ILE A 479 3.96 -11.43 7.55
CA ILE A 479 3.07 -11.89 8.64
C ILE A 479 3.39 -13.35 9.00
N ASP A 480 3.32 -14.26 8.04
CA ASP A 480 3.58 -15.69 8.26
C ASP A 480 4.99 -15.94 8.83
N ARG A 481 5.98 -15.18 8.33
CA ARG A 481 7.37 -15.31 8.79
C ARG A 481 7.56 -14.80 10.21
N LEU A 482 6.87 -13.74 10.60
CA LEU A 482 6.87 -13.23 11.98
C LEU A 482 6.21 -14.24 12.92
N HIS A 483 5.11 -14.87 12.53
CA HIS A 483 4.49 -15.94 13.31
C HIS A 483 5.41 -17.17 13.43
N GLN A 484 6.05 -17.59 12.34
CA GLN A 484 7.05 -18.67 12.35
C GLN A 484 8.27 -18.33 13.24
N ALA A 485 8.64 -17.06 13.34
CA ALA A 485 9.71 -16.59 14.23
C ALA A 485 9.30 -16.58 15.71
N GLY A 486 8.02 -16.70 16.04
CA GLY A 486 7.50 -16.74 17.41
C GLY A 486 6.61 -15.56 17.79
N ALA A 487 6.23 -14.68 16.85
CA ALA A 487 5.27 -13.63 17.15
C ALA A 487 3.88 -14.22 17.44
N ASN A 488 3.29 -13.85 18.58
CA ASN A 488 1.94 -14.22 18.97
C ASN A 488 0.91 -13.39 18.23
N HIS A 489 1.24 -12.11 18.03
CA HIS A 489 0.37 -11.14 17.38
C HIS A 489 1.19 -10.33 16.35
N VAL A 490 0.67 -10.25 15.13
CA VAL A 490 1.29 -9.46 14.07
C VAL A 490 0.29 -8.43 13.56
N LEU A 491 0.66 -7.16 13.60
CA LEU A 491 -0.14 -6.06 13.09
C LEU A 491 0.45 -5.53 11.77
N SER A 492 -0.27 -5.75 10.68
CA SER A 492 0.15 -5.29 9.37
C SER A 492 -0.26 -3.85 9.13
N GLU A 493 0.72 -3.02 8.78
CA GLU A 493 0.50 -1.63 8.39
C GLU A 493 -0.41 -1.52 7.17
N SER A 494 -0.21 -2.38 6.19
CA SER A 494 -1.01 -2.39 4.96
C SER A 494 -2.47 -2.78 5.20
N ILE A 495 -2.70 -3.76 6.08
CA ILE A 495 -4.06 -4.19 6.44
C ILE A 495 -4.75 -3.09 7.24
N LEU A 496 -4.06 -2.52 8.22
CA LEU A 496 -4.62 -1.42 9.01
C LEU A 496 -4.91 -0.19 8.14
N GLY A 497 -4.00 0.17 7.24
CA GLY A 497 -4.20 1.26 6.29
C GLY A 497 -5.44 1.04 5.42
N PHE A 498 -5.63 -0.16 4.91
CA PHE A 498 -6.85 -0.53 4.18
C PHE A 498 -8.11 -0.39 5.05
N GLN A 499 -8.09 -0.89 6.29
CA GLN A 499 -9.22 -0.79 7.21
C GLN A 499 -9.60 0.67 7.51
N LEU A 500 -8.60 1.53 7.75
CA LEU A 500 -8.81 2.96 7.98
C LEU A 500 -9.40 3.66 6.75
N LEU A 501 -8.90 3.35 5.55
CA LEU A 501 -9.45 3.89 4.30
C LEU A 501 -10.89 3.42 4.09
N GLN A 502 -11.19 2.15 4.35
CA GLN A 502 -12.55 1.62 4.23
C GLN A 502 -13.52 2.36 5.17
N ILE A 503 -13.17 2.51 6.44
CA ILE A 503 -13.98 3.23 7.43
C ILE A 503 -14.24 4.66 6.95
N ALA A 504 -13.19 5.39 6.61
CA ALA A 504 -13.31 6.78 6.16
C ALA A 504 -14.14 6.92 4.87
N MET A 505 -14.02 6.01 3.92
CA MET A 505 -14.83 6.00 2.70
C MET A 505 -16.32 5.72 2.97
N VAL A 506 -16.63 4.91 3.97
CA VAL A 506 -18.02 4.69 4.41
C VAL A 506 -18.56 5.95 5.08
N GLU A 507 -17.80 6.57 5.99
CA GLU A 507 -18.19 7.84 6.65
C GLU A 507 -18.42 8.97 5.63
N MET A 508 -17.60 9.02 4.57
CA MET A 508 -17.76 9.99 3.48
C MET A 508 -18.84 9.61 2.46
N GLY A 509 -19.54 8.49 2.63
CA GLY A 509 -20.61 8.04 1.75
C GLY A 509 -20.14 7.54 0.38
N VAL A 510 -18.86 7.23 0.21
CA VAL A 510 -18.28 6.68 -1.03
C VAL A 510 -18.56 5.19 -1.14
N LEU A 511 -18.35 4.46 -0.04
CA LEU A 511 -18.76 3.08 0.11
C LEU A 511 -20.09 3.00 0.87
N PRO A 512 -20.93 2.00 0.60
CA PRO A 512 -22.10 1.76 1.44
C PRO A 512 -21.62 1.41 2.85
N LYS A 513 -22.38 1.79 3.86
CA LYS A 513 -22.25 1.16 5.18
C LYS A 513 -22.30 -0.35 4.93
N MET A 514 -21.64 -1.12 5.78
CA MET A 514 -21.58 -2.58 5.61
C MET A 514 -23.00 -3.11 5.34
N SER A 515 -23.35 -3.12 4.05
CA SER A 515 -24.68 -3.45 3.57
C SER A 515 -24.92 -4.93 3.83
N GLY A 516 -25.57 -5.22 4.86
CA GLY A 516 -25.90 -6.57 5.23
C GLY A 516 -25.97 -6.80 6.72
N TYR A 517 -25.48 -5.86 7.56
CA TYR A 517 -25.54 -6.04 9.01
C TYR A 517 -25.99 -4.78 9.74
N THR A 518 -26.86 -4.99 10.73
CA THR A 518 -27.45 -3.94 11.56
C THR A 518 -27.39 -4.38 13.02
N VAL A 519 -27.05 -3.45 13.90
CA VAL A 519 -27.32 -3.60 15.35
C VAL A 519 -28.66 -2.94 15.61
N ARG A 520 -29.66 -3.70 16.00
CA ARG A 520 -31.03 -3.19 16.18
C ARG A 520 -31.58 -3.54 17.56
N GLU A 521 -32.23 -2.58 18.17
CA GLU A 521 -33.03 -2.80 19.36
C GLU A 521 -34.45 -3.21 18.95
N LEU A 522 -34.91 -4.38 19.39
CA LEU A 522 -36.21 -4.93 19.08
C LEU A 522 -37.03 -5.14 20.37
N THR A 523 -38.31 -4.77 20.33
CA THR A 523 -39.27 -5.08 21.42
C THR A 523 -39.97 -6.41 21.11
N TRP A 524 -39.86 -7.38 22.01
CA TRP A 524 -40.51 -8.68 21.85
C TRP A 524 -42.03 -8.55 22.02
N GLN A 525 -42.80 -8.91 21.03
CA GLN A 525 -44.25 -8.72 21.00
C GLN A 525 -45.04 -10.03 21.11
N LYS A 526 -44.34 -11.17 21.27
CA LYS A 526 -44.93 -12.52 21.16
C LYS A 526 -44.97 -13.26 22.48
N GLU A 527 -45.40 -14.55 22.41
CA GLU A 527 -45.38 -15.48 23.53
C GLU A 527 -43.97 -15.61 24.13
N PRO A 528 -43.88 -15.88 25.42
CA PRO A 528 -42.60 -16.10 26.08
C PRO A 528 -41.76 -17.18 25.39
N VAL A 529 -40.48 -16.90 25.14
CA VAL A 529 -39.57 -17.82 24.45
C VAL A 529 -38.20 -17.83 25.13
N ALA A 530 -37.63 -19.01 25.29
CA ALA A 530 -36.27 -19.12 25.80
C ALA A 530 -35.24 -18.60 24.77
N ILE A 531 -34.23 -17.84 25.24
CA ILE A 531 -33.14 -17.35 24.38
C ILE A 531 -32.45 -18.51 23.64
N ARG A 532 -32.31 -19.68 24.28
CA ARG A 532 -31.78 -20.90 23.66
C ARG A 532 -32.57 -21.31 22.42
N GLU A 533 -33.90 -21.26 22.43
CA GLU A 533 -34.74 -21.63 21.29
C GLU A 533 -34.58 -20.64 20.14
N LEU A 534 -34.56 -19.34 20.44
CA LEU A 534 -34.32 -18.31 19.43
C LEU A 534 -32.96 -18.46 18.72
N GLN A 535 -31.94 -18.92 19.46
CA GLN A 535 -30.61 -19.13 18.89
C GLN A 535 -30.45 -20.46 18.14
N GLN A 536 -31.13 -21.52 18.57
CA GLN A 536 -31.12 -22.82 17.90
C GLN A 536 -31.87 -22.79 16.57
N LEU A 537 -32.99 -22.06 16.50
CA LEU A 537 -33.82 -21.96 15.32
C LEU A 537 -33.12 -21.23 14.13
N ASN A 538 -32.08 -20.43 14.41
CA ASN A 538 -31.45 -19.61 13.40
C ASN A 538 -29.93 -19.46 13.63
N SER A 539 -29.20 -20.58 13.72
CA SER A 539 -27.73 -20.56 13.87
C SER A 539 -27.05 -19.86 12.68
N GLY A 540 -26.56 -18.66 12.91
CA GLY A 540 -25.79 -17.88 11.90
C GLY A 540 -26.54 -16.72 11.25
N GLU A 541 -27.87 -16.60 11.35
CA GLU A 541 -28.63 -15.51 10.73
C GLU A 541 -28.60 -14.21 11.55
N TYR A 542 -28.59 -14.31 12.87
CA TYR A 542 -28.49 -13.17 13.78
C TYR A 542 -27.89 -13.57 15.15
N LYS A 543 -27.42 -12.58 15.92
CA LYS A 543 -26.87 -12.75 17.26
C LYS A 543 -27.58 -11.83 18.24
N ILE A 544 -28.05 -12.37 19.38
CA ILE A 544 -28.57 -11.55 20.46
C ILE A 544 -27.38 -11.04 21.29
N ILE A 545 -27.21 -9.72 21.37
CA ILE A 545 -26.10 -9.07 22.05
C ILE A 545 -26.37 -8.90 23.53
N CYS A 546 -27.53 -8.34 23.87
CA CYS A 546 -27.97 -8.15 25.24
C CYS A 546 -29.53 -8.19 25.33
N ILE A 547 -30.04 -8.38 26.54
CA ILE A 547 -31.43 -8.16 26.90
C ILE A 547 -31.48 -6.78 27.57
N VAL A 548 -32.51 -5.98 27.27
CA VAL A 548 -32.74 -4.70 27.91
C VAL A 548 -33.83 -4.81 28.94
N LYS A 549 -33.47 -4.67 30.21
CA LYS A 549 -34.38 -4.72 31.34
C LYS A 549 -34.18 -3.50 32.23
N ASP A 550 -35.24 -2.78 32.54
CA ASP A 550 -35.19 -1.56 33.37
C ASP A 550 -34.15 -0.56 32.88
N CYS A 551 -34.09 -0.32 31.54
CA CYS A 551 -33.09 0.52 30.85
C CYS A 551 -31.63 0.08 31.09
N LYS A 552 -31.37 -1.18 31.43
CA LYS A 552 -30.03 -1.74 31.58
C LYS A 552 -29.81 -2.88 30.58
N ALA A 553 -28.62 -2.85 29.98
CA ALA A 553 -28.16 -3.94 29.13
C ALA A 553 -27.63 -5.08 29.99
N ILE A 554 -28.30 -6.23 29.96
CA ILE A 554 -27.93 -7.41 30.72
C ILE A 554 -27.52 -8.57 29.80
N GLU A 555 -26.72 -9.49 30.34
CA GLU A 555 -26.23 -10.66 29.61
C GLU A 555 -27.41 -11.53 29.12
N PRO A 556 -27.39 -11.97 27.85
CA PRO A 556 -28.41 -12.84 27.30
C PRO A 556 -28.16 -14.32 27.69
N SER A 557 -28.48 -14.68 28.94
CA SER A 557 -28.39 -16.07 29.40
C SER A 557 -29.25 -16.98 28.53
N LEU A 558 -28.73 -18.16 28.17
CA LEU A 558 -29.44 -19.15 27.35
C LEU A 558 -30.75 -19.63 27.99
N ASN A 559 -30.80 -19.61 29.31
CA ASN A 559 -31.98 -20.04 30.08
C ASN A 559 -32.96 -18.90 30.36
N TYR A 560 -32.63 -17.66 29.92
CA TYR A 560 -33.57 -16.56 30.10
C TYR A 560 -34.76 -16.70 29.18
N THR A 561 -35.96 -16.53 29.74
CA THR A 561 -37.20 -16.52 28.97
C THR A 561 -37.61 -15.09 28.69
N LEU A 562 -37.50 -14.69 27.42
CA LEU A 562 -37.89 -13.39 26.92
C LEU A 562 -39.42 -13.28 26.96
N ARG A 563 -39.94 -12.22 27.59
CA ARG A 563 -41.38 -11.97 27.75
C ARG A 563 -41.84 -10.84 26.83
N LYS A 564 -43.15 -10.82 26.57
CA LYS A 564 -43.79 -9.77 25.78
C LYS A 564 -43.53 -8.39 26.42
N GLY A 565 -43.10 -7.43 25.60
CA GLY A 565 -42.73 -6.07 26.02
C GLY A 565 -41.27 -5.90 26.42
N GLU A 566 -40.51 -6.97 26.61
CA GLU A 566 -39.07 -6.89 26.85
C GLU A 566 -38.31 -6.53 25.56
N ARG A 567 -37.18 -5.85 25.70
CA ARG A 567 -36.34 -5.40 24.56
C ARG A 567 -35.06 -6.23 24.50
N ILE A 568 -34.60 -6.46 23.27
CA ILE A 568 -33.33 -7.13 23.01
C ILE A 568 -32.54 -6.33 21.99
N VAL A 569 -31.20 -6.32 22.09
CA VAL A 569 -30.32 -5.81 21.05
C VAL A 569 -29.79 -6.99 20.24
N VAL A 570 -29.93 -6.90 18.94
CA VAL A 570 -29.63 -7.99 18.01
C VAL A 570 -28.69 -7.48 16.91
N PHE A 571 -27.73 -8.29 16.52
CA PHE A 571 -26.87 -8.09 15.35
C PHE A 571 -27.25 -9.09 14.27
N GLY A 572 -27.45 -8.62 13.04
CA GLY A 572 -27.78 -9.49 11.91
C GLY A 572 -28.12 -8.71 10.65
N SER A 573 -28.42 -9.43 9.55
CA SER A 573 -28.87 -8.76 8.34
C SER A 573 -30.27 -8.15 8.55
N PRO A 574 -30.59 -6.98 7.96
CA PRO A 574 -31.91 -6.35 8.05
C PRO A 574 -33.04 -7.33 7.75
N LYS A 575 -32.90 -8.13 6.68
CA LYS A 575 -33.88 -9.14 6.27
C LYS A 575 -34.14 -10.20 7.38
N ASN A 576 -33.11 -10.61 8.07
CA ASN A 576 -33.22 -11.62 9.14
C ASN A 576 -33.77 -10.99 10.41
N LEU A 577 -33.44 -9.74 10.72
CA LEU A 577 -33.99 -8.98 11.83
C LEU A 577 -35.47 -8.65 11.63
N ASP A 578 -35.90 -8.32 10.41
CA ASP A 578 -37.31 -8.11 10.05
C ASP A 578 -38.12 -9.40 10.22
N LYS A 579 -37.58 -10.54 9.80
CA LYS A 579 -38.22 -11.86 10.09
C LYS A 579 -38.34 -12.14 11.59
N LEU A 580 -37.33 -11.79 12.39
CA LEU A 580 -37.35 -11.96 13.83
C LEU A 580 -38.43 -11.07 14.48
N SER A 581 -38.59 -9.84 14.00
CA SER A 581 -39.63 -8.92 14.48
C SER A 581 -41.04 -9.34 14.06
N GLN A 582 -41.19 -9.99 12.90
CA GLN A 582 -42.46 -10.50 12.37
C GLN A 582 -42.82 -11.88 12.94
N ARG A 583 -41.84 -12.71 13.30
CA ARG A 583 -42.02 -13.95 14.03
C ARG A 583 -42.35 -13.68 15.47
#